data_29528d8d024a068dfe2be9314bbf9d7e
#
_entry.id   29528d8d024a068dfe2be9314bbf9d7e
#
_cell.length_a   1.000
_cell.length_b   1.000
_cell.length_c   1.000
_cell.angle_alpha   90.00
_cell.angle_beta   90.00
_cell.angle_gamma   90.00
#
_symmetry.space_group_name_H-M   'P 1'
#
loop_
_entity.id
_entity.type
_entity.pdbx_description
1 polymer ?
#
loop_
_entity_poly.entity_id
_entity_poly.type
_entity_poly.pdbx_seq_one_letter_code
_entity_poly.pdbx_strand_id
1 'polypeptide(L)'
;MYRVDGFDFESEEMAEIARKEKNGIKYIKEKTKMDDPFEVAKLYTQLSRPGMFKTAVGFAFLIELQEYLYANPYIENTDIRCIRIPDEEKLRQRHEMKYKKKFHIALFFAIIFAVVIVALFTITYVSGHSPYITDYEDEIVNKYEAWEKQLDEREQALDQ
;
A
#
# COMPACT_ATOMS: atom_id res chain seq x y z
N MET A 1 -26.10 -19.04 -2.48
CA MET A 1 -25.46 -17.82 -1.99
C MET A 1 -24.68 -17.20 -3.14
N TYR A 2 -25.01 -15.99 -3.52
CA TYR A 2 -24.47 -15.33 -4.72
C TYR A 2 -23.50 -14.23 -4.29
N ARG A 3 -22.26 -14.24 -4.78
CA ARG A 3 -21.24 -13.28 -4.39
C ARG A 3 -21.02 -12.22 -5.45
N VAL A 4 -21.15 -10.93 -5.06
CA VAL A 4 -20.94 -9.80 -5.93
C VAL A 4 -20.09 -8.75 -5.19
N ASP A 5 -18.97 -8.39 -5.75
CA ASP A 5 -18.06 -7.34 -5.24
C ASP A 5 -17.65 -7.49 -3.76
N GLY A 6 -17.56 -8.74 -3.30
CA GLY A 6 -17.19 -9.08 -1.91
C GLY A 6 -18.35 -9.16 -0.93
N PHE A 7 -19.58 -8.93 -1.39
CA PHE A 7 -20.81 -9.11 -0.61
C PHE A 7 -21.52 -10.41 -1.00
N ASP A 8 -22.10 -11.08 -0.01
CA ASP A 8 -22.86 -12.29 -0.19
C ASP A 8 -24.36 -11.96 -0.16
N PHE A 9 -25.09 -12.43 -1.17
CA PHE A 9 -26.54 -12.22 -1.33
C PHE A 9 -27.27 -13.54 -1.25
N GLU A 10 -28.40 -13.54 -0.56
CA GLU A 10 -29.25 -14.75 -0.37
C GLU A 10 -30.06 -15.06 -1.63
N SER A 11 -30.53 -14.02 -2.35
CA SER A 11 -31.32 -14.17 -3.56
C SER A 11 -30.54 -13.79 -4.81
N GLU A 12 -30.85 -14.46 -5.92
CA GLU A 12 -30.29 -14.16 -7.24
C GLU A 12 -30.73 -12.79 -7.73
N GLU A 13 -31.95 -12.40 -7.45
CA GLU A 13 -32.51 -11.10 -7.81
C GLU A 13 -31.71 -9.95 -7.18
N MET A 14 -31.38 -10.04 -5.89
CA MET A 14 -30.56 -9.06 -5.21
C MET A 14 -29.12 -9.05 -5.73
N ALA A 15 -28.58 -10.20 -6.09
CA ALA A 15 -27.26 -10.29 -6.70
C ALA A 15 -27.22 -9.65 -8.10
N GLU A 16 -28.29 -9.76 -8.89
CA GLU A 16 -28.39 -9.08 -10.17
C GLU A 16 -28.48 -7.55 -10.03
N ILE A 17 -29.27 -7.08 -9.05
CA ILE A 17 -29.33 -5.65 -8.73
C ILE A 17 -27.93 -5.15 -8.34
N ALA A 18 -27.23 -5.90 -7.50
CA ALA A 18 -25.87 -5.58 -7.08
C ALA A 18 -24.87 -5.54 -8.26
N ARG A 19 -25.01 -6.44 -9.24
CA ARG A 19 -24.19 -6.41 -10.47
C ARG A 19 -24.47 -5.16 -11.31
N LYS A 20 -25.74 -4.76 -11.43
CA LYS A 20 -26.15 -3.54 -12.14
C LYS A 20 -25.59 -2.30 -11.42
N GLU A 21 -25.70 -2.24 -10.10
CA GLU A 21 -25.11 -1.15 -9.31
C GLU A 21 -23.60 -1.09 -9.47
N LYS A 22 -22.90 -2.23 -9.41
CA LYS A 22 -21.45 -2.30 -9.64
C LYS A 22 -21.04 -1.76 -11.00
N ASN A 23 -21.77 -2.13 -12.06
CA ASN A 23 -21.48 -1.64 -13.42
C ASN A 23 -21.76 -0.14 -13.54
N GLY A 24 -22.83 0.35 -12.92
CA GLY A 24 -23.14 1.78 -12.83
C GLY A 24 -22.06 2.56 -12.09
N ILE A 25 -21.58 2.07 -10.96
CA ILE A 25 -20.50 2.66 -10.20
C ILE A 25 -19.21 2.73 -11.01
N LYS A 26 -18.86 1.66 -11.74
CA LYS A 26 -17.70 1.63 -12.62
C LYS A 26 -17.79 2.73 -13.67
N TYR A 27 -18.94 2.85 -14.34
CA TYR A 27 -19.19 3.89 -15.34
C TYR A 27 -19.07 5.30 -14.75
N ILE A 28 -19.64 5.53 -13.55
CA ILE A 28 -19.54 6.80 -12.85
C ILE A 28 -18.09 7.16 -12.54
N LYS A 29 -17.31 6.23 -12.02
CA LYS A 29 -15.88 6.42 -11.71
C LYS A 29 -15.05 6.74 -12.95
N GLU A 30 -15.38 6.19 -14.11
CA GLU A 30 -14.70 6.46 -15.38
C GLU A 30 -15.06 7.84 -15.97
N LYS A 31 -16.27 8.34 -15.70
CA LYS A 31 -16.79 9.59 -16.27
C LYS A 31 -16.61 10.81 -15.37
N THR A 32 -16.42 10.62 -14.08
CA THR A 32 -16.31 11.69 -13.09
C THR A 32 -14.86 11.87 -12.66
N LYS A 33 -14.42 13.11 -12.54
CA LYS A 33 -13.12 13.43 -11.96
C LYS A 33 -13.15 13.18 -10.46
N MET A 34 -12.77 11.97 -10.06
CA MET A 34 -12.79 11.54 -8.66
C MET A 34 -11.73 12.23 -7.78
N ASP A 35 -10.79 12.95 -8.39
CA ASP A 35 -9.76 13.74 -7.70
C ASP A 35 -10.24 15.16 -7.35
N ASP A 36 -11.38 15.61 -7.91
CA ASP A 36 -11.95 16.94 -7.64
C ASP A 36 -13.00 16.84 -6.53
N PRO A 37 -12.75 17.43 -5.34
CA PRO A 37 -13.68 17.36 -4.21
C PRO A 37 -15.05 17.97 -4.50
N PHE A 38 -15.11 19.00 -5.31
CA PHE A 38 -16.38 19.67 -5.64
C PHE A 38 -17.24 18.82 -6.58
N GLU A 39 -16.63 18.17 -7.57
CA GLU A 39 -17.35 17.23 -8.43
C GLU A 39 -17.80 15.98 -7.63
N VAL A 40 -16.98 15.48 -6.72
CA VAL A 40 -17.34 14.38 -5.82
C VAL A 40 -18.49 14.78 -4.89
N ALA A 41 -18.48 15.99 -4.31
CA ALA A 41 -19.57 16.48 -3.46
C ALA A 41 -20.90 16.57 -4.21
N LYS A 42 -20.86 17.07 -5.44
CA LYS A 42 -22.02 17.14 -6.32
C LYS A 42 -22.57 15.77 -6.68
N LEU A 43 -21.66 14.85 -7.03
CA LEU A 43 -21.98 13.45 -7.30
C LEU A 43 -22.61 12.80 -6.07
N TYR A 44 -22.00 12.95 -4.90
CA TYR A 44 -22.51 12.41 -3.63
C TYR A 44 -23.92 12.92 -3.32
N THR A 45 -24.18 14.21 -3.50
CA THR A 45 -25.49 14.81 -3.28
C THR A 45 -26.56 14.22 -4.22
N GLN A 46 -26.20 13.87 -5.43
CA GLN A 46 -27.10 13.24 -6.39
C GLN A 46 -27.36 11.76 -6.03
N LEU A 47 -26.30 11.02 -5.69
CA LEU A 47 -26.39 9.59 -5.41
C LEU A 47 -26.94 9.25 -4.01
N SER A 48 -26.83 10.19 -3.04
CA SER A 48 -27.37 10.02 -1.69
C SER A 48 -28.91 10.15 -1.61
N ARG A 49 -29.59 10.36 -2.74
CA ARG A 49 -31.06 10.40 -2.78
C ARG A 49 -31.65 9.03 -2.43
N PRO A 50 -32.75 8.98 -1.69
CA PRO A 50 -33.42 7.74 -1.33
C PRO A 50 -33.75 6.87 -2.56
N GLY A 51 -33.40 5.60 -2.51
CA GLY A 51 -33.74 4.64 -3.57
C GLY A 51 -32.79 4.56 -4.76
N MET A 52 -31.73 5.37 -4.79
CA MET A 52 -30.70 5.28 -5.85
C MET A 52 -29.92 3.97 -5.75
N PHE A 53 -29.55 3.56 -4.55
CA PHE A 53 -28.93 2.27 -4.29
C PHE A 53 -29.80 1.42 -3.38
N LYS A 54 -29.82 0.11 -3.65
CA LYS A 54 -30.64 -0.87 -2.94
C LYS A 54 -29.80 -1.96 -2.28
N THR A 55 -28.53 -2.09 -2.69
CA THR A 55 -27.67 -3.17 -2.21
C THR A 55 -26.45 -2.65 -1.45
N ALA A 56 -25.81 -3.53 -0.70
CA ALA A 56 -24.59 -3.22 0.02
C ALA A 56 -23.45 -2.71 -0.90
N VAL A 57 -23.46 -3.07 -2.20
CA VAL A 57 -22.47 -2.59 -3.18
C VAL A 57 -22.63 -1.08 -3.40
N GLY A 58 -23.85 -0.59 -3.62
CA GLY A 58 -24.12 0.82 -3.80
C GLY A 58 -23.88 1.64 -2.53
N PHE A 59 -24.31 1.12 -1.37
CA PHE A 59 -24.02 1.80 -0.09
C PHE A 59 -22.55 1.88 0.24
N ALA A 60 -21.76 0.84 -0.10
CA ALA A 60 -20.31 0.87 0.07
C ALA A 60 -19.65 1.97 -0.77
N PHE A 61 -20.16 2.21 -1.97
CA PHE A 61 -19.68 3.32 -2.81
C PHE A 61 -20.04 4.68 -2.21
N LEU A 62 -21.25 4.85 -1.70
CA LEU A 62 -21.62 6.10 -1.02
C LEU A 62 -20.74 6.38 0.20
N ILE A 63 -20.39 5.36 0.96
CA ILE A 63 -19.47 5.50 2.10
C ILE A 63 -18.06 5.88 1.61
N GLU A 64 -17.58 5.28 0.52
CA GLU A 64 -16.28 5.63 -0.08
C GLU A 64 -16.23 7.12 -0.46
N LEU A 65 -17.30 7.63 -1.09
CA LEU A 65 -17.42 9.04 -1.42
C LEU A 65 -17.50 9.93 -0.17
N GLN A 66 -18.25 9.52 0.82
CA GLN A 66 -18.41 10.25 2.09
C GLN A 66 -17.08 10.33 2.86
N GLU A 67 -16.34 9.23 2.97
CA GLU A 67 -15.01 9.19 3.59
C GLU A 67 -14.03 10.12 2.84
N TYR A 68 -14.06 10.13 1.51
CA TYR A 68 -13.26 11.04 0.71
C TYR A 68 -13.58 12.50 1.00
N LEU A 69 -14.87 12.87 1.08
CA LEU A 69 -15.31 14.23 1.38
C LEU A 69 -14.92 14.67 2.79
N TYR A 70 -15.08 13.81 3.81
CA TYR A 70 -14.66 14.10 5.18
C TYR A 70 -13.15 14.28 5.33
N ALA A 71 -12.36 13.56 4.53
CA ALA A 71 -10.91 13.69 4.53
C ALA A 71 -10.43 14.97 3.82
N ASN A 72 -11.32 15.67 3.10
CA ASN A 72 -10.94 16.81 2.29
C ASN A 72 -11.23 18.14 3.02
N PRO A 73 -10.21 19.00 3.28
CA PRO A 73 -10.38 20.25 4.03
C PRO A 73 -11.16 21.34 3.29
N TYR A 74 -11.39 21.17 1.98
CA TYR A 74 -12.11 22.16 1.17
C TYR A 74 -13.63 22.00 1.21
N ILE A 75 -14.15 20.93 1.82
CA ILE A 75 -15.59 20.67 1.94
C ILE A 75 -16.00 20.77 3.41
N GLU A 76 -17.02 21.58 3.69
CA GLU A 76 -17.55 21.67 5.05
C GLU A 76 -18.34 20.39 5.42
N ASN A 77 -18.06 19.84 6.58
CA ASN A 77 -18.71 18.62 7.05
C ASN A 77 -20.24 18.76 7.22
N THR A 78 -20.73 20.00 7.39
CA THR A 78 -22.15 20.33 7.49
C THR A 78 -22.93 20.07 6.20
N ASP A 79 -22.26 20.13 5.05
CA ASP A 79 -22.89 19.92 3.73
C ASP A 79 -22.98 18.43 3.36
N ILE A 80 -22.34 17.55 4.12
CA ILE A 80 -22.32 16.12 3.84
C ILE A 80 -23.51 15.45 4.51
N ARG A 81 -24.46 14.97 3.68
CA ARG A 81 -25.64 14.27 4.20
C ARG A 81 -25.27 12.93 4.82
N CYS A 82 -25.81 12.63 6.00
CA CYS A 82 -25.69 11.30 6.59
C CYS A 82 -26.50 10.27 5.77
N ILE A 83 -25.88 9.15 5.46
CA ILE A 83 -26.52 8.02 4.78
C ILE A 83 -27.14 7.13 5.82
N ARG A 84 -28.45 6.81 5.66
CA ARG A 84 -29.09 5.78 6.45
C ARG A 84 -28.86 4.44 5.75
N ILE A 85 -27.99 3.62 6.32
CA ILE A 85 -27.61 2.32 5.77
C ILE A 85 -28.54 1.25 6.34
N PRO A 86 -29.28 0.49 5.48
CA PRO A 86 -30.19 -0.54 5.93
C PRO A 86 -29.51 -1.79 6.51
N ASP A 87 -28.24 -2.01 6.26
CA ASP A 87 -27.53 -3.26 6.57
C ASP A 87 -26.06 -3.00 6.94
N GLU A 88 -25.83 -2.37 8.11
CA GLU A 88 -24.49 -2.02 8.60
C GLU A 88 -23.58 -3.25 8.78
N GLU A 89 -24.14 -4.41 9.09
CA GLU A 89 -23.40 -5.62 9.39
C GLU A 89 -22.67 -6.18 8.15
N LYS A 90 -23.31 -6.13 6.98
CA LYS A 90 -22.68 -6.55 5.71
C LYS A 90 -21.55 -5.62 5.28
N LEU A 91 -21.66 -4.34 5.59
CA LEU A 91 -20.63 -3.37 5.30
C LEU A 91 -19.39 -3.52 6.21
N ARG A 92 -19.61 -3.84 7.48
CA ARG A 92 -18.52 -4.14 8.43
C ARG A 92 -17.69 -5.33 7.99
N GLN A 93 -18.31 -6.40 7.50
CA GLN A 93 -17.62 -7.60 7.01
C GLN A 93 -16.67 -7.28 5.84
N ARG A 94 -17.02 -6.35 4.96
CA ARG A 94 -16.13 -5.92 3.85
C ARG A 94 -14.90 -5.15 4.34
N HIS A 95 -15.07 -4.27 5.32
CA HIS A 95 -13.95 -3.55 5.93
C HIS A 95 -12.96 -4.53 6.57
N GLU A 96 -13.42 -5.49 7.33
CA GLU A 96 -12.56 -6.49 7.96
C GLU A 96 -11.78 -7.33 6.93
N MET A 97 -12.40 -7.72 5.81
CA MET A 97 -11.70 -8.47 4.76
C MET A 97 -10.61 -7.65 4.05
N LYS A 98 -10.81 -6.35 3.84
CA LYS A 98 -9.79 -5.46 3.26
C LYS A 98 -8.56 -5.34 4.17
N TYR A 99 -8.77 -5.21 5.48
CA TYR A 99 -7.66 -5.13 6.45
C TYR A 99 -6.90 -6.45 6.57
N LYS A 100 -7.60 -7.59 6.60
CA LYS A 100 -6.97 -8.93 6.65
C LYS A 100 -6.05 -9.16 5.44
N LYS A 101 -6.48 -8.80 4.22
CA LYS A 101 -5.62 -8.92 3.02
C LYS A 101 -4.39 -8.03 3.09
N LYS A 102 -4.52 -6.77 3.50
CA LYS A 102 -3.38 -5.84 3.66
C LYS A 102 -2.42 -6.33 4.75
N PHE A 103 -2.95 -6.88 5.85
CA PHE A 103 -2.16 -7.44 6.93
C PHE A 103 -1.34 -8.66 6.47
N HIS A 104 -1.93 -9.59 5.72
CA HIS A 104 -1.19 -10.74 5.19
C HIS A 104 -0.08 -10.34 4.22
N ILE A 105 -0.31 -9.32 3.38
CA ILE A 105 0.72 -8.79 2.48
C ILE A 105 1.86 -8.16 3.29
N ALA A 106 1.55 -7.32 4.28
CA ALA A 106 2.56 -6.71 5.15
C ALA A 106 3.35 -7.77 5.94
N LEU A 107 2.69 -8.80 6.46
CA LEU A 107 3.32 -9.91 7.16
C LEU A 107 4.27 -10.69 6.24
N PHE A 108 3.88 -10.93 4.99
CA PHE A 108 4.71 -11.61 4.00
C PHE A 108 6.02 -10.83 3.74
N PHE A 109 5.94 -9.52 3.54
CA PHE A 109 7.12 -8.66 3.38
C PHE A 109 7.98 -8.62 4.64
N ALA A 110 7.38 -8.60 5.83
CA ALA A 110 8.11 -8.63 7.10
C ALA A 110 8.91 -9.93 7.27
N ILE A 111 8.34 -11.07 6.89
CA ILE A 111 9.03 -12.37 6.93
C ILE A 111 10.22 -12.39 5.96
N ILE A 112 10.02 -11.92 4.71
CA ILE A 112 11.11 -11.85 3.73
C ILE A 112 12.25 -10.97 4.26
N PHE A 113 11.91 -9.81 4.83
CA PHE A 113 12.90 -8.87 5.36
C PHE A 113 13.68 -9.49 6.55
N ALA A 114 12.99 -10.22 7.43
CA ALA A 114 13.62 -10.93 8.53
C ALA A 114 14.60 -12.01 8.02
N VAL A 115 14.23 -12.77 6.98
CA VAL A 115 15.12 -13.78 6.38
C VAL A 115 16.36 -13.13 5.77
N VAL A 116 16.21 -12.01 5.08
CA VAL A 116 17.36 -11.26 4.52
C VAL A 116 18.30 -10.78 5.62
N ILE A 117 17.77 -10.24 6.72
CA ILE A 117 18.59 -9.80 7.86
C ILE A 117 19.37 -10.97 8.44
N VAL A 118 18.71 -12.12 8.69
CA VAL A 118 19.36 -13.32 9.22
C VAL A 118 20.45 -13.82 8.26
N ALA A 119 20.20 -13.81 6.95
CA ALA A 119 21.19 -14.19 5.94
C ALA A 119 22.41 -13.27 5.97
N LEU A 120 22.21 -11.94 6.07
CA LEU A 120 23.31 -10.97 6.18
C LEU A 120 24.14 -11.20 7.47
N PHE A 121 23.48 -11.43 8.60
CA PHE A 121 24.16 -11.73 9.85
C PHE A 121 24.96 -13.05 9.77
N THR A 122 24.41 -14.10 9.16
CA THR A 122 25.14 -15.37 8.99
C THR A 122 26.33 -15.22 8.08
N ILE A 123 26.22 -14.48 6.98
CA ILE A 123 27.35 -14.20 6.06
C ILE A 123 28.45 -13.44 6.82
N THR A 124 28.09 -12.40 7.56
CA THR A 124 29.05 -11.59 8.33
C THR A 124 29.72 -12.45 9.42
N TYR A 125 28.97 -13.32 10.10
CA TYR A 125 29.50 -14.18 11.16
C TYR A 125 30.44 -15.29 10.62
N VAL A 126 30.04 -15.93 9.52
CA VAL A 126 30.82 -17.05 8.92
C VAL A 126 32.03 -16.53 8.15
N SER A 127 31.95 -15.38 7.49
CA SER A 127 33.06 -14.80 6.71
C SER A 127 34.14 -14.18 7.59
N GLY A 128 33.86 -13.90 8.88
CA GLY A 128 34.82 -13.30 9.82
C GLY A 128 35.37 -11.93 9.39
N HIS A 129 34.96 -11.46 8.23
CA HIS A 129 35.38 -10.23 7.59
C HIS A 129 34.15 -9.46 7.11
N SER A 130 34.06 -8.20 7.49
CA SER A 130 33.06 -7.29 6.95
C SER A 130 33.44 -6.96 5.50
N PRO A 131 32.66 -7.35 4.48
CA PRO A 131 33.11 -7.24 3.08
C PRO A 131 33.30 -5.81 2.56
N TYR A 132 33.04 -4.80 3.41
CA TYR A 132 33.12 -3.39 3.04
C TYR A 132 34.20 -2.58 3.76
N ILE A 133 34.83 -3.11 4.81
CA ILE A 133 35.79 -2.33 5.60
C ILE A 133 37.22 -2.92 5.49
N THR A 134 37.36 -4.23 5.38
CA THR A 134 38.65 -4.92 5.34
C THR A 134 39.39 -4.79 4.01
N ASP A 135 38.68 -4.75 2.88
CA ASP A 135 39.33 -4.57 1.56
C ASP A 135 40.01 -3.22 1.44
N TYR A 136 39.48 -2.18 2.10
CA TYR A 136 40.09 -0.83 2.09
C TYR A 136 41.34 -0.73 2.99
N GLU A 137 41.33 -1.40 4.16
CA GLU A 137 42.46 -1.43 5.05
C GLU A 137 43.61 -2.26 4.45
N ASP A 138 43.33 -3.42 3.88
CA ASP A 138 44.30 -4.28 3.24
C ASP A 138 44.92 -3.63 1.98
N GLU A 139 44.12 -2.90 1.19
CA GLU A 139 44.61 -2.16 0.03
C GLU A 139 45.53 -1.01 0.45
N ILE A 140 45.23 -0.29 1.52
CA ILE A 140 46.03 0.78 2.06
C ILE A 140 47.36 0.22 2.63
N VAL A 141 47.32 -0.82 3.41
CA VAL A 141 48.51 -1.45 4.00
C VAL A 141 49.42 -1.98 2.90
N ASN A 142 48.94 -2.70 1.92
CA ASN A 142 49.71 -3.19 0.79
C ASN A 142 50.37 -2.04 -0.02
N LYS A 143 49.72 -0.90 -0.12
CA LYS A 143 50.22 0.28 -0.83
C LYS A 143 51.34 0.97 -0.05
N TYR A 144 51.24 1.01 1.28
CA TYR A 144 52.32 1.56 2.13
C TYR A 144 53.52 0.63 2.15
N GLU A 145 53.39 -0.67 2.23
CA GLU A 145 54.48 -1.65 2.16
C GLU A 145 55.20 -1.58 0.79
N ALA A 146 54.45 -1.42 -0.29
CA ALA A 146 55.05 -1.23 -1.61
C ALA A 146 55.86 0.06 -1.74
N TRP A 147 55.44 1.14 -1.10
CA TRP A 147 56.18 2.41 -1.07
C TRP A 147 57.42 2.33 -0.18
N GLU A 148 57.34 1.71 0.97
CA GLU A 148 58.45 1.49 1.88
C GLU A 148 59.59 0.71 1.16
N LYS A 149 59.23 -0.35 0.48
CA LYS A 149 60.18 -1.14 -0.32
C LYS A 149 60.81 -0.35 -1.46
N GLN A 150 60.08 0.55 -2.12
CA GLN A 150 60.64 1.43 -3.15
C GLN A 150 61.60 2.50 -2.56
N LEU A 151 61.31 2.95 -1.36
CA LEU A 151 62.21 3.90 -0.66
C LEU A 151 63.50 3.24 -0.25
N ASP A 152 63.43 2.02 0.34
CA ASP A 152 64.64 1.24 0.71
C ASP A 152 65.49 0.90 -0.51
N GLU A 153 64.91 0.53 -1.65
CA GLU A 153 65.64 0.29 -2.89
C GLU A 153 66.34 1.55 -3.42
N ARG A 154 65.73 2.74 -3.27
CA ARG A 154 66.37 4.02 -3.67
C ARG A 154 67.45 4.44 -2.71
N GLU A 155 67.30 4.22 -1.42
CA GLU A 155 68.28 4.52 -0.41
C GLU A 155 69.53 3.66 -0.60
N GLN A 156 69.40 2.35 -0.86
CA GLN A 156 70.48 1.44 -1.19
C GLN A 156 71.19 1.81 -2.51
N ALA A 157 70.48 2.39 -3.48
CA ALA A 157 71.08 2.83 -4.73
C ALA A 157 71.86 4.16 -4.62
N LEU A 158 71.65 4.92 -3.55
CA LEU A 158 72.31 6.17 -3.27
C LEU A 158 73.56 5.96 -2.39
N ASP A 159 73.64 4.84 -1.65
CA ASP A 159 74.80 4.51 -0.80
C ASP A 159 75.88 3.69 -1.54
N GLN A 160 75.71 3.44 -2.85
CA GLN A 160 76.78 2.87 -3.75
C GLN A 160 77.39 3.89 -4.59
#